data_d32391d6398905be6385da8bbbaf3015
#
_entry.id   d32391d6398905be6385da8bbbaf3015
#
_cell.length_a   1.000
_cell.length_b   1.000
_cell.length_c   1.000
_cell.angle_alpha   90.00
_cell.angle_beta   90.00
_cell.angle_gamma   90.00
#
_symmetry.space_group_name_H-M   'P 1'
#
loop_
_entity.id
_entity.type
_entity.pdbx_description
1 polymer ?
#
loop_
_entity_poly.entity_id
_entity_poly.type
_entity_poly.pdbx_seq_one_letter_code
_entity_poly.pdbx_strand_id
1 'polypeptide(L)'
;MQNAYTNELTELHRWIERTNQNLKPGLQFLCSEIEVQNVTRQVYCIANCISEEYPFYAMELPKILRTLFYRNLINGYNLNVAAFGELFIIIKQLISEPINTQFWTNIHPRIVAISKALYCDGHFDSAAEKAVKGLESRLREKFQ
;
A
#
# COMPACT_ATOMS: atom_id res chain seq x y z
N MET A 1 -15.47 3.58 11.89
CA MET A 1 -16.11 3.98 10.61
C MET A 1 -15.56 3.11 9.49
N GLN A 2 -16.45 2.43 8.79
CA GLN A 2 -16.03 1.63 7.65
C GLN A 2 -15.65 2.54 6.49
N ASN A 3 -14.49 2.31 5.93
CA ASN A 3 -14.06 3.02 4.75
C ASN A 3 -14.80 2.49 3.52
N ALA A 4 -15.11 3.38 2.57
CA ALA A 4 -15.85 3.02 1.37
C ALA A 4 -15.12 1.95 0.53
N TYR A 5 -13.82 1.80 0.71
CA TYR A 5 -13.02 0.86 -0.05
C TYR A 5 -12.72 -0.45 0.70
N THR A 6 -13.33 -0.67 1.88
CA THR A 6 -13.01 -1.85 2.72
C THR A 6 -13.27 -3.16 1.99
N ASN A 7 -14.39 -3.25 1.27
CA ASN A 7 -14.73 -4.47 0.53
C ASN A 7 -13.72 -4.73 -0.59
N GLU A 8 -13.40 -3.70 -1.36
CA GLU A 8 -12.44 -3.80 -2.46
C GLU A 8 -11.05 -4.16 -1.95
N LEU A 9 -10.65 -3.57 -0.83
CA LEU A 9 -9.36 -3.86 -0.21
C LEU A 9 -9.30 -5.32 0.26
N THR A 10 -10.37 -5.80 0.89
CA THR A 10 -10.44 -7.18 1.38
C THR A 10 -10.40 -8.18 0.22
N GLU A 11 -11.15 -7.92 -0.84
CA GLU A 11 -11.16 -8.79 -2.01
C GLU A 11 -9.82 -8.80 -2.74
N LEU A 12 -9.22 -7.62 -2.90
CA LEU A 12 -7.90 -7.51 -3.53
C LEU A 12 -6.84 -8.23 -2.69
N HIS A 13 -6.87 -8.06 -1.37
CA HIS A 13 -5.96 -8.77 -0.48
C HIS A 13 -6.11 -10.28 -0.59
N ARG A 14 -7.35 -10.76 -0.68
CA ARG A 14 -7.64 -12.19 -0.84
C ARG A 14 -7.05 -12.71 -2.16
N TRP A 15 -7.22 -11.96 -3.23
CA TRP A 15 -6.64 -12.31 -4.52
C TRP A 15 -5.12 -12.36 -4.45
N ILE A 16 -4.50 -11.36 -3.79
CA ILE A 16 -3.05 -11.27 -3.62
C ILE A 16 -2.52 -12.48 -2.84
N GLU A 17 -3.15 -12.81 -1.72
CA GLU A 17 -2.72 -13.96 -0.89
C GLU A 17 -2.84 -15.28 -1.66
N ARG A 18 -3.94 -15.47 -2.35
CA ARG A 18 -4.16 -16.67 -3.16
C ARG A 18 -3.16 -16.78 -4.30
N THR A 19 -2.91 -15.66 -4.98
CA THR A 19 -1.94 -15.61 -6.07
C THR A 19 -0.53 -15.89 -5.55
N ASN A 20 -0.16 -15.28 -4.44
CA ASN A 20 1.14 -15.47 -3.83
C ASN A 20 1.40 -16.93 -3.47
N GLN A 21 0.39 -17.63 -2.97
CA GLN A 21 0.49 -19.05 -2.63
C GLN A 21 0.69 -19.93 -3.86
N ASN A 22 0.21 -19.49 -5.02
CA ASN A 22 0.27 -20.24 -6.27
C ASN A 22 1.43 -19.84 -7.17
N LEU A 23 2.19 -18.81 -6.81
CA LEU A 23 3.38 -18.41 -7.56
C LEU A 23 4.48 -19.48 -7.41
N LYS A 24 5.08 -19.85 -8.53
CA LYS A 24 6.19 -20.81 -8.55
C LYS A 24 7.41 -20.19 -9.22
N PRO A 25 8.61 -20.31 -8.62
CA PRO A 25 9.82 -19.76 -9.22
C PRO A 25 10.08 -20.29 -10.62
N GLY A 26 10.39 -19.40 -11.55
CA GLY A 26 10.71 -19.75 -12.91
C GLY A 26 9.53 -20.07 -13.80
N LEU A 27 8.29 -20.05 -13.28
CA LEU A 27 7.09 -20.30 -14.05
C LEU A 27 6.27 -19.02 -14.17
N GLN A 28 5.65 -18.83 -15.35
CA GLN A 28 4.75 -17.70 -15.58
C GLN A 28 3.40 -17.98 -14.92
N PHE A 29 2.84 -16.94 -14.30
CA PHE A 29 1.50 -17.01 -13.73
C PHE A 29 0.52 -16.36 -14.70
N LEU A 30 -0.52 -17.10 -15.06
CA LEU A 30 -1.53 -16.65 -16.03
C LEU A 30 -2.76 -16.15 -15.30
N CYS A 31 -3.28 -15.02 -15.77
CA CYS A 31 -4.50 -14.42 -15.25
C CYS A 31 -5.53 -14.33 -16.35
N SER A 32 -6.79 -14.58 -16.02
CA SER A 32 -7.89 -14.42 -16.95
C SER A 32 -8.21 -12.94 -17.16
N GLU A 33 -8.91 -12.63 -18.26
CA GLU A 33 -9.37 -11.28 -18.51
C GLU A 33 -10.27 -10.76 -17.39
N ILE A 34 -11.14 -11.62 -16.86
CA ILE A 34 -12.03 -11.26 -15.75
C ILE A 34 -11.23 -10.92 -14.50
N GLU A 35 -10.19 -11.69 -14.18
CA GLU A 35 -9.30 -11.37 -13.06
C GLU A 35 -8.65 -10.01 -13.24
N VAL A 36 -8.12 -9.73 -14.43
CA VAL A 36 -7.47 -8.46 -14.72
C VAL A 36 -8.44 -7.30 -14.56
N GLN A 37 -9.66 -7.44 -15.08
CA GLN A 37 -10.69 -6.41 -14.96
C GLN A 37 -11.07 -6.17 -13.51
N ASN A 38 -11.24 -7.23 -12.71
CA ASN A 38 -11.59 -7.09 -11.29
C ASN A 38 -10.47 -6.42 -10.50
N VAL A 39 -9.23 -6.82 -10.71
CA VAL A 39 -8.08 -6.23 -10.03
C VAL A 39 -7.94 -4.76 -10.43
N THR A 40 -8.09 -4.45 -11.72
CA THR A 40 -8.03 -3.08 -12.22
C THR A 40 -9.06 -2.19 -11.54
N ARG A 41 -10.31 -2.66 -11.47
CA ARG A 41 -11.39 -1.92 -10.81
C ARG A 41 -11.11 -1.70 -9.33
N GLN A 42 -10.65 -2.74 -8.65
CA GLN A 42 -10.35 -2.68 -7.23
C GLN A 42 -9.21 -1.70 -6.93
N VAL A 43 -8.15 -1.74 -7.71
CA VAL A 43 -7.00 -0.85 -7.56
C VAL A 43 -7.41 0.63 -7.75
N TYR A 44 -8.16 0.93 -8.80
CA TYR A 44 -8.63 2.30 -9.04
C TYR A 44 -9.58 2.78 -7.97
N CYS A 45 -10.48 1.91 -7.50
CA CYS A 45 -11.40 2.26 -6.41
C CYS A 45 -10.62 2.62 -5.14
N ILE A 46 -9.66 1.78 -4.77
CA ILE A 46 -8.83 2.00 -3.58
C ILE A 46 -8.03 3.30 -3.74
N ALA A 47 -7.37 3.50 -4.88
CA ALA A 47 -6.56 4.68 -5.12
C ALA A 47 -7.39 5.97 -5.01
N ASN A 48 -8.59 5.97 -5.55
CA ASN A 48 -9.48 7.14 -5.46
C ASN A 48 -9.90 7.41 -4.02
N CYS A 49 -10.16 6.36 -3.23
CA CYS A 49 -10.63 6.52 -1.87
C CYS A 49 -9.53 6.96 -0.90
N ILE A 50 -8.26 6.63 -1.18
CA ILE A 50 -7.15 6.95 -0.29
C ILE A 50 -6.35 8.19 -0.71
N SER A 51 -6.77 8.88 -1.76
CA SER A 51 -6.00 9.97 -2.36
C SER A 51 -5.69 11.11 -1.39
N GLU A 52 -6.57 11.41 -0.45
CA GLU A 52 -6.35 12.46 0.54
C GLU A 52 -5.46 11.99 1.70
N GLU A 53 -5.67 10.77 2.14
CA GLU A 53 -5.00 10.23 3.32
C GLU A 53 -3.62 9.66 3.01
N TYR A 54 -3.47 9.02 1.85
CA TYR A 54 -2.23 8.39 1.41
C TYR A 54 -1.93 8.76 -0.04
N PRO A 55 -1.56 10.02 -0.30
CA PRO A 55 -1.36 10.49 -1.68
C PRO A 55 -0.26 9.72 -2.42
N PHE A 56 0.79 9.30 -1.72
CA PHE A 56 1.86 8.52 -2.35
C PHE A 56 1.33 7.18 -2.87
N TYR A 57 0.61 6.44 -2.04
CA TYR A 57 0.06 5.15 -2.45
C TYR A 57 -0.99 5.31 -3.54
N ALA A 58 -1.81 6.36 -3.44
CA ALA A 58 -2.81 6.65 -4.47
C ALA A 58 -2.18 6.92 -5.83
N MET A 59 -0.99 7.51 -5.87
CA MET A 59 -0.23 7.72 -7.10
C MET A 59 0.43 6.45 -7.60
N GLU A 60 0.99 5.67 -6.68
CA GLU A 60 1.76 4.47 -7.04
C GLU A 60 0.87 3.33 -7.54
N LEU A 61 -0.33 3.17 -6.98
CA LEU A 61 -1.21 2.07 -7.35
C LEU A 61 -1.53 2.02 -8.85
N PRO A 62 -1.94 3.12 -9.51
CA PRO A 62 -2.14 3.08 -10.95
C PRO A 62 -0.86 2.81 -11.76
N LYS A 63 0.28 3.29 -11.28
CA LYS A 63 1.57 3.02 -11.94
C LYS A 63 1.92 1.54 -11.89
N ILE A 64 1.73 0.92 -10.74
CA ILE A 64 1.94 -0.53 -10.57
C ILE A 64 1.01 -1.29 -11.50
N LEU A 65 -0.24 -0.87 -11.57
CA LEU A 65 -1.24 -1.54 -12.40
C LEU A 65 -0.86 -1.54 -13.87
N ARG A 66 -0.22 -0.49 -14.36
CA ARG A 66 0.22 -0.42 -15.77
C ARG A 66 1.20 -1.51 -16.14
N THR A 67 2.02 -1.95 -15.19
CA THR A 67 3.04 -2.96 -15.42
C THR A 67 2.72 -4.31 -14.81
N LEU A 68 1.62 -4.39 -14.05
CA LEU A 68 1.25 -5.60 -13.30
C LEU A 68 0.89 -6.76 -14.24
N PHE A 69 0.16 -6.48 -15.30
CA PHE A 69 -0.25 -7.47 -16.27
C PHE A 69 0.28 -7.10 -17.65
N TYR A 70 0.75 -8.10 -18.37
CA TYR A 70 1.10 -7.92 -19.78
C TYR A 70 0.39 -8.99 -20.61
N ARG A 71 -0.11 -8.57 -21.75
CA ARG A 71 -0.94 -9.42 -22.59
C ARG A 71 -0.14 -10.60 -23.16
N ASN A 72 -0.69 -11.78 -22.97
CA ASN A 72 -0.19 -13.00 -23.60
C ASN A 72 -0.92 -13.20 -24.93
N LEU A 73 -0.17 -13.54 -25.96
CA LEU A 73 -0.75 -13.72 -27.31
C LEU A 73 -1.72 -14.90 -27.39
N ILE A 74 -1.68 -15.82 -26.44
CA ILE A 74 -2.42 -17.07 -26.53
C ILE A 74 -3.59 -17.14 -25.53
N ASN A 75 -3.40 -16.85 -24.24
CA ASN A 75 -4.34 -17.22 -23.19
C ASN A 75 -4.65 -16.14 -22.14
N GLY A 76 -4.62 -14.87 -22.50
CA GLY A 76 -4.96 -13.82 -21.55
C GLY A 76 -3.74 -13.01 -21.12
N TYR A 77 -3.45 -12.96 -19.81
CA TYR A 77 -2.42 -12.07 -19.28
C TYR A 77 -1.42 -12.82 -18.43
N ASN A 78 -0.16 -12.43 -18.53
CA ASN A 78 0.88 -12.87 -17.59
C ASN A 78 1.04 -11.85 -16.47
N LEU A 79 1.36 -12.34 -15.28
CA LEU A 79 1.61 -11.50 -14.13
C LEU A 79 3.09 -11.08 -14.09
N ASN A 80 3.33 -9.78 -13.89
CA ASN A 80 4.67 -9.27 -13.62
C ASN A 80 4.93 -9.41 -12.11
N VAL A 81 5.81 -10.34 -11.75
CA VAL A 81 6.06 -10.70 -10.35
C VAL A 81 6.64 -9.52 -9.57
N ALA A 82 7.50 -8.71 -10.18
CA ALA A 82 8.09 -7.54 -9.52
C ALA A 82 7.01 -6.51 -9.17
N ALA A 83 6.13 -6.19 -10.11
CA ALA A 83 5.01 -5.28 -9.87
C ALA A 83 4.03 -5.86 -8.86
N PHE A 84 3.80 -7.17 -8.90
CA PHE A 84 2.97 -7.86 -7.91
C PHE A 84 3.53 -7.70 -6.51
N GLY A 85 4.85 -7.81 -6.34
CA GLY A 85 5.50 -7.60 -5.05
C GLY A 85 5.30 -6.20 -4.50
N GLU A 86 5.39 -5.19 -5.37
CA GLU A 86 5.12 -3.80 -4.98
C GLU A 86 3.67 -3.62 -4.55
N LEU A 87 2.73 -4.19 -5.30
CA LEU A 87 1.31 -4.15 -4.94
C LEU A 87 1.06 -4.83 -3.60
N PHE A 88 1.68 -5.98 -3.39
CA PHE A 88 1.57 -6.74 -2.14
C PHE A 88 1.97 -5.87 -0.94
N ILE A 89 3.09 -5.15 -1.04
CA ILE A 89 3.59 -4.30 0.04
C ILE A 89 2.60 -3.18 0.35
N ILE A 90 2.10 -2.48 -0.67
CA ILE A 90 1.18 -1.36 -0.48
C ILE A 90 -0.14 -1.83 0.13
N ILE A 91 -0.71 -2.91 -0.39
CA ILE A 91 -1.98 -3.42 0.13
C ILE A 91 -1.83 -3.90 1.57
N LYS A 92 -0.71 -4.53 1.89
CA LYS A 92 -0.43 -4.96 3.25
C LYS A 92 -0.33 -3.78 4.22
N GLN A 93 0.30 -2.69 3.79
CA GLN A 93 0.38 -1.46 4.57
C GLN A 93 -1.00 -0.86 4.82
N LEU A 94 -1.85 -0.83 3.81
CA LEU A 94 -3.20 -0.29 3.94
C LEU A 94 -4.06 -1.13 4.88
N ILE A 95 -3.89 -2.45 4.87
CA ILE A 95 -4.63 -3.35 5.77
C ILE A 95 -4.19 -3.17 7.21
N SER A 96 -2.90 -2.93 7.46
CA SER A 96 -2.39 -2.71 8.80
C SER A 96 -2.57 -1.27 9.28
N GLU A 97 -3.17 -0.40 8.47
CA GLU A 97 -3.40 1.01 8.78
C GLU A 97 -4.09 1.24 10.13
N PRO A 98 -5.13 0.49 10.54
CA PRO A 98 -5.73 0.72 11.86
C PRO A 98 -4.75 0.64 13.01
N ILE A 99 -3.78 -0.28 12.95
CA ILE A 99 -2.73 -0.41 13.95
C ILE A 99 -1.82 0.81 13.90
N ASN A 100 -1.42 1.24 12.70
CA ASN A 100 -0.59 2.42 12.50
C ASN A 100 -1.29 3.69 12.97
N THR A 101 -2.59 3.79 12.75
CA THR A 101 -3.39 4.92 13.22
C THR A 101 -3.38 5.00 14.74
N GLN A 102 -3.52 3.87 15.44
CA GLN A 102 -3.43 3.82 16.90
C GLN A 102 -2.05 4.23 17.38
N PHE A 103 -1.02 3.78 16.72
CA PHE A 103 0.36 4.16 17.03
C PHE A 103 0.52 5.69 16.94
N TRP A 104 0.04 6.30 15.84
CA TRP A 104 0.18 7.74 15.64
C TRP A 104 -0.62 8.56 16.66
N THR A 105 -1.79 8.07 17.08
CA THR A 105 -2.61 8.81 18.07
C THR A 105 -1.95 8.85 19.44
N ASN A 106 -1.08 7.92 19.77
CA ASN A 106 -0.38 7.87 21.05
C ASN A 106 0.93 8.66 21.05
N ILE A 107 1.29 9.28 19.93
CA ILE A 107 2.50 10.09 19.80
C ILE A 107 2.13 11.57 19.84
N HIS A 108 3.07 12.40 20.29
CA HIS A 108 2.86 13.85 20.34
C HIS A 108 2.42 14.38 18.97
N PRO A 109 1.38 15.25 18.90
CA PRO A 109 0.83 15.73 17.65
C PRO A 109 1.84 16.36 16.69
N ARG A 110 2.84 17.05 17.21
CA ARG A 110 3.88 17.67 16.37
C ARG A 110 4.70 16.62 15.61
N ILE A 111 5.03 15.52 16.29
CA ILE A 111 5.76 14.42 15.68
C ILE A 111 4.89 13.74 14.61
N VAL A 112 3.61 13.54 14.93
CA VAL A 112 2.65 12.95 14.00
C VAL A 112 2.56 13.80 12.72
N ALA A 113 2.40 15.11 12.86
CA ALA A 113 2.24 16.00 11.71
C ALA A 113 3.44 15.94 10.76
N ILE A 114 4.66 15.90 11.30
CA ILE A 114 5.89 15.87 10.48
C ILE A 114 6.11 14.47 9.90
N SER A 115 6.07 13.46 10.75
CA SER A 115 6.47 12.10 10.37
C SER A 115 5.43 11.41 9.50
N LYS A 116 4.14 11.63 9.78
CA LYS A 116 3.06 11.02 9.00
C LYS A 116 3.05 11.55 7.57
N ALA A 117 3.27 12.85 7.38
CA ALA A 117 3.33 13.45 6.07
C ALA A 117 4.47 12.83 5.24
N LEU A 118 5.65 12.70 5.81
CA LEU A 118 6.80 12.08 5.13
C LEU A 118 6.54 10.61 4.81
N TYR A 119 5.93 9.88 5.73
CA TYR A 119 5.61 8.47 5.54
C TYR A 119 4.62 8.29 4.38
N CYS A 120 3.55 9.08 4.36
CA CYS A 120 2.54 8.99 3.31
C CYS A 120 3.07 9.40 1.94
N ASP A 121 4.10 10.25 1.91
CA ASP A 121 4.77 10.65 0.67
C ASP A 121 5.85 9.67 0.21
N GLY A 122 6.04 8.57 0.94
CA GLY A 122 7.02 7.55 0.59
C GLY A 122 8.43 7.80 1.09
N HIS A 123 8.62 8.78 1.96
CA HIS A 123 9.93 9.09 2.55
C HIS A 123 10.10 8.34 3.87
N PHE A 124 10.09 7.00 3.80
CA PHE A 124 10.05 6.16 5.01
C PHE A 124 11.25 6.36 5.91
N ASP A 125 12.46 6.43 5.36
CA ASP A 125 13.67 6.63 6.15
C ASP A 125 13.68 8.02 6.80
N SER A 126 13.26 9.03 6.05
CA SER A 126 13.14 10.39 6.56
C SER A 126 12.08 10.50 7.64
N ALA A 127 10.96 9.77 7.50
CA ALA A 127 9.91 9.75 8.51
C ALA A 127 10.43 9.16 9.82
N ALA A 128 11.16 8.05 9.75
CA ALA A 128 11.75 7.44 10.94
C ALA A 128 12.75 8.36 11.62
N GLU A 129 13.63 9.00 10.85
CA GLU A 129 14.61 9.95 11.36
C GLU A 129 13.95 11.14 12.04
N LYS A 130 12.94 11.72 11.41
CA LYS A 130 12.20 12.86 11.97
C LYS A 130 11.46 12.48 13.25
N ALA A 131 10.90 11.29 13.31
CA ALA A 131 10.22 10.80 14.50
C ALA A 131 11.19 10.68 15.67
N VAL A 132 12.38 10.13 15.44
CA VAL A 132 13.41 10.00 16.48
C VAL A 132 13.88 11.37 16.96
N LYS A 133 14.17 12.29 16.04
CA LYS A 133 14.58 13.66 16.40
C LYS A 133 13.51 14.38 17.20
N GLY A 134 12.25 14.22 16.84
CA GLY A 134 11.13 14.79 17.58
C GLY A 134 11.03 14.25 19.00
N LEU A 135 11.23 12.95 19.16
CA LEU A 135 11.25 12.33 20.50
C LEU A 135 12.40 12.83 21.34
N GLU A 136 13.58 12.96 20.77
CA GLU A 136 14.75 13.50 21.47
C GLU A 136 14.50 14.92 21.97
N SER A 137 13.97 15.79 21.12
CA SER A 137 13.65 17.17 21.49
C SER A 137 12.64 17.21 22.62
N ARG A 138 11.60 16.38 22.55
CA ARG A 138 10.57 16.32 23.59
C ARG A 138 11.13 15.83 24.91
N LEU A 139 12.00 14.83 24.89
CA LEU A 139 12.65 14.33 26.10
C LEU A 139 13.53 15.38 26.74
N ARG A 140 14.27 16.14 25.94
CA ARG A 140 15.09 17.26 26.48
C ARG A 140 14.22 18.30 27.16
N GLU A 141 13.12 18.71 26.51
CA GLU A 141 12.19 19.69 27.09
C GLU A 141 11.63 19.20 28.44
N LYS A 142 11.35 17.91 28.54
CA LYS A 142 10.73 17.31 29.71
C LYS A 142 11.72 17.18 30.88
N PHE A 143 12.99 16.96 30.62
CA PHE A 143 13.98 16.66 31.63
C PHE A 143 15.00 17.81 31.89
N GLN A 144 14.76 18.95 31.30
CA GLN A 144 15.54 20.15 31.63
C GLN A 144 14.95 20.92 32.82
#